data_4be2116930d287dd351bfebf35851f9c
#
_entry.id   4be2116930d287dd351bfebf35851f9c
#
_cell.length_a   1.000
_cell.length_b   1.000
_cell.length_c   1.000
_cell.angle_alpha   90.00
_cell.angle_beta   90.00
_cell.angle_gamma   90.00
#
_symmetry.space_group_name_H-M   'P 1'
#
loop_
_entity.id
_entity.type
_entity.pdbx_description
1 polymer ?
#
loop_
_entity_poly.entity_id
_entity_poly.type
_entity_poly.pdbx_seq_one_letter_code
_entity_poly.pdbx_strand_id
1 'polypeptide(L)'
;MRDARPVHRVRVGGFWMDIHEVTNDEFGEFVEATGYVTVAEQPPQAEDFPGAPPENLVAGSIVFTPPSEEVPVRDASGTAHLRWWAYVPGASWRHPAGPASDLEGRGDEPVVHVAYEDAEAYAAWAGKRLPS
;
A
#
# COMPACT_ATOMS: atom_id res chain seq x y z
N MET A 1 7.17 11.55 -18.45
CA MET A 1 8.19 11.02 -17.53
C MET A 1 9.55 11.22 -18.18
N ARG A 2 10.45 11.98 -17.53
CA ARG A 2 11.81 12.24 -18.07
C ARG A 2 12.76 11.09 -17.78
N ASP A 3 12.49 10.36 -16.71
CA ASP A 3 13.18 9.17 -16.22
C ASP A 3 13.05 7.92 -17.11
N ALA A 4 12.00 7.88 -17.96
CA ALA A 4 11.80 6.80 -18.93
C ALA A 4 12.53 7.03 -20.28
N ARG A 5 13.52 7.92 -20.34
CA ARG A 5 14.27 8.25 -21.55
C ARG A 5 15.79 8.12 -21.33
N PRO A 6 16.56 7.74 -22.37
CA PRO A 6 16.11 7.37 -23.71
C PRO A 6 15.44 5.99 -23.75
N VAL A 7 14.52 5.76 -24.69
CA VAL A 7 13.96 4.43 -24.95
C VAL A 7 15.09 3.54 -25.45
N HIS A 8 15.30 2.41 -24.78
CA HIS A 8 16.36 1.47 -25.11
C HIS A 8 15.87 0.03 -24.94
N ARG A 9 16.56 -0.90 -25.57
CA ARG A 9 16.27 -2.33 -25.43
C ARG A 9 16.99 -2.88 -24.22
N VAL A 10 16.24 -3.58 -23.36
CA VAL A 10 16.77 -4.32 -22.22
C VAL A 10 16.53 -5.80 -22.46
N ARG A 11 17.55 -6.64 -22.25
CA ARG A 11 17.41 -8.10 -22.29
C ARG A 11 17.29 -8.60 -20.85
N VAL A 12 16.17 -9.23 -20.56
CA VAL A 12 15.93 -9.91 -19.28
C VAL A 12 15.93 -11.42 -19.49
N GLY A 13 16.38 -12.19 -18.49
CA GLY A 13 16.24 -13.64 -18.48
C GLY A 13 14.76 -14.05 -18.37
N GLY A 14 14.45 -15.31 -18.69
CA GLY A 14 13.12 -15.85 -18.45
C GLY A 14 12.83 -15.92 -16.94
N PHE A 15 11.61 -15.55 -16.54
CA PHE A 15 11.12 -15.66 -15.15
C PHE A 15 9.64 -16.00 -15.16
N TRP A 16 9.18 -16.54 -14.04
CA TRP A 16 7.76 -16.76 -13.79
C TRP A 16 7.21 -15.55 -13.02
N MET A 17 6.03 -15.12 -13.41
CA MET A 17 5.29 -14.05 -12.75
C MET A 17 3.84 -14.50 -12.55
N ASP A 18 3.24 -14.14 -11.43
CA ASP A 18 1.82 -14.38 -11.20
C ASP A 18 1.00 -13.58 -12.23
N ILE A 19 -0.15 -14.11 -12.60
CA ILE A 19 -1.00 -13.51 -13.64
C ILE A 19 -1.90 -12.38 -13.11
N HIS A 20 -1.99 -12.24 -11.79
CA HIS A 20 -2.72 -11.19 -11.10
C HIS A 20 -1.95 -10.75 -9.85
N GLU A 21 -2.36 -9.63 -9.30
CA GLU A 21 -1.90 -9.14 -8.02
C GLU A 21 -2.33 -10.08 -6.90
N VAL A 22 -1.65 -10.02 -5.75
CA VAL A 22 -2.05 -10.78 -4.55
C VAL A 22 -3.42 -10.29 -4.08
N THR A 23 -4.35 -11.22 -3.93
CA THR A 23 -5.72 -10.92 -3.52
C THR A 23 -5.86 -10.83 -1.99
N ASN A 24 -6.99 -10.29 -1.53
CA ASN A 24 -7.30 -10.22 -0.10
C ASN A 24 -7.37 -11.62 0.53
N ASP A 25 -7.94 -12.60 -0.18
CA ASP A 25 -8.01 -13.99 0.31
C ASP A 25 -6.63 -14.61 0.44
N GLU A 26 -5.77 -14.47 -0.58
CA GLU A 26 -4.39 -14.99 -0.56
C GLU A 26 -3.55 -14.35 0.56
N PHE A 27 -3.68 -13.03 0.74
CA PHE A 27 -2.98 -12.33 1.81
C PHE A 27 -3.55 -12.70 3.19
N GLY A 28 -4.86 -12.94 3.27
CA GLY A 28 -5.54 -13.45 4.45
C GLY A 28 -5.00 -14.81 4.91
N GLU A 29 -4.81 -15.75 3.97
CA GLU A 29 -4.18 -17.06 4.26
C GLU A 29 -2.78 -16.91 4.84
N PHE A 30 -1.97 -16.00 4.30
CA PHE A 30 -0.65 -15.70 4.84
C PHE A 30 -0.72 -15.19 6.27
N VAL A 31 -1.58 -14.21 6.54
CA VAL A 31 -1.72 -13.64 7.88
C VAL A 31 -2.26 -14.68 8.87
N GLU A 32 -3.23 -15.49 8.47
CA GLU A 32 -3.78 -16.56 9.32
C GLU A 32 -2.72 -17.61 9.66
N ALA A 33 -1.91 -18.00 8.68
CA ALA A 33 -0.85 -19.00 8.87
C ALA A 33 0.33 -18.53 9.74
N THR A 34 0.62 -17.21 9.72
CA THR A 34 1.85 -16.65 10.33
C THR A 34 1.60 -15.76 11.54
N GLY A 35 0.41 -15.22 11.69
CA GLY A 35 0.11 -14.15 12.66
C GLY A 35 0.77 -12.81 12.29
N TYR A 36 1.10 -12.60 11.02
CA TYR A 36 1.78 -11.39 10.56
C TYR A 36 0.93 -10.14 10.83
N VAL A 37 1.59 -9.06 11.28
CA VAL A 37 0.97 -7.74 11.50
C VAL A 37 1.62 -6.76 10.55
N THR A 38 0.82 -6.16 9.67
CA THR A 38 1.32 -5.26 8.63
C THR A 38 1.80 -3.92 9.20
N VAL A 39 2.62 -3.21 8.43
CA VAL A 39 3.11 -1.86 8.80
C VAL A 39 1.95 -0.92 9.09
N ALA A 40 0.88 -0.96 8.30
CA ALA A 40 -0.30 -0.12 8.50
C ALA A 40 -1.08 -0.42 9.80
N GLU A 41 -0.92 -1.61 10.36
CA GLU A 41 -1.53 -2.02 11.63
C GLU A 41 -0.68 -1.64 12.86
N GLN A 42 0.52 -1.12 12.66
CA GLN A 42 1.45 -0.74 13.72
C GLN A 42 1.55 0.79 13.83
N PRO A 43 1.57 1.36 15.06
CA PRO A 43 1.85 2.77 15.21
C PRO A 43 3.26 3.11 14.69
N PRO A 44 3.42 4.22 13.94
CA PRO A 44 4.73 4.68 13.53
C PRO A 44 5.66 4.94 14.72
N GLN A 45 6.95 4.61 14.56
CA GLN A 45 7.92 4.86 15.62
C GLN A 45 8.30 6.36 15.64
N ALA A 46 8.43 6.94 16.83
CA ALA A 46 8.74 8.36 16.98
C ALA A 46 10.12 8.73 16.40
N GLU A 47 11.05 7.77 16.40
CA GLU A 47 12.39 7.93 15.83
C GLU A 47 12.38 8.16 14.32
N ASP A 48 11.41 7.57 13.61
CA ASP A 48 11.27 7.69 12.14
C ASP A 48 10.63 9.02 11.73
N PHE A 49 9.96 9.70 12.68
CA PHE A 49 9.22 10.95 12.43
C PHE A 49 9.63 12.06 13.41
N PRO A 50 10.88 12.55 13.38
CA PRO A 50 11.36 13.58 14.30
C PRO A 50 10.49 14.85 14.26
N GLY A 51 9.93 15.21 15.39
CA GLY A 51 9.08 16.40 15.53
C GLY A 51 7.60 16.19 15.22
N ALA A 52 7.16 14.97 14.87
CA ALA A 52 5.75 14.66 14.80
C ALA A 52 5.12 14.66 16.20
N PRO A 53 3.96 15.32 16.41
CA PRO A 53 3.22 15.22 17.66
C PRO A 53 2.84 13.75 17.94
N PRO A 54 2.95 13.26 19.17
CA PRO A 54 2.64 11.86 19.52
C PRO A 54 1.22 11.43 19.11
N GLU A 55 0.26 12.35 19.15
CA GLU A 55 -1.12 12.12 18.74
C GLU A 55 -1.29 11.81 17.24
N ASN A 56 -0.29 12.14 16.42
CA ASN A 56 -0.28 11.83 15.00
C ASN A 56 0.40 10.49 14.68
N LEU A 57 1.06 9.87 15.65
CA LEU A 57 1.71 8.56 15.51
C LEU A 57 0.71 7.43 15.77
N VAL A 58 -0.30 7.36 14.94
CA VAL A 58 -1.40 6.39 15.04
C VAL A 58 -1.32 5.44 13.85
N ALA A 59 -1.52 4.14 14.10
CA ALA A 59 -1.60 3.14 13.03
C ALA A 59 -2.67 3.52 12.00
N GLY A 60 -2.37 3.34 10.73
CA GLY A 60 -3.26 3.68 9.63
C GLY A 60 -2.52 3.76 8.30
N SER A 61 -3.23 4.19 7.28
CA SER A 61 -2.68 4.29 5.93
C SER A 61 -3.30 5.44 5.13
N ILE A 62 -2.73 5.68 3.95
CA ILE A 62 -3.23 6.69 3.02
C ILE A 62 -4.32 6.08 2.15
N VAL A 63 -5.51 6.66 2.22
CA VAL A 63 -6.70 6.23 1.45
C VAL A 63 -6.97 7.21 0.32
N PHE A 64 -7.25 6.70 -0.87
CA PHE A 64 -7.74 7.52 -1.98
C PHE A 64 -9.12 8.07 -1.64
N THR A 65 -9.22 9.38 -1.63
CA THR A 65 -10.45 10.10 -1.32
C THR A 65 -10.82 10.99 -2.50
N PRO A 66 -11.80 10.60 -3.33
CA PRO A 66 -12.22 11.42 -4.45
C PRO A 66 -12.61 12.82 -3.98
N PRO A 67 -12.02 13.89 -4.55
CA PRO A 67 -12.41 15.23 -4.20
C PRO A 67 -13.84 15.52 -4.68
N SER A 68 -14.59 16.30 -3.92
CA SER A 68 -15.94 16.73 -4.28
C SER A 68 -15.97 17.81 -5.37
N GLU A 69 -14.82 18.44 -5.67
CA GLU A 69 -14.64 19.49 -6.64
C GLU A 69 -13.46 19.16 -7.58
N GLU A 70 -13.44 19.79 -8.75
CA GLU A 70 -12.31 19.65 -9.67
C GLU A 70 -11.01 20.16 -9.01
N VAL A 71 -10.02 19.28 -8.96
CA VAL A 71 -8.68 19.61 -8.46
C VAL A 71 -7.76 19.82 -9.66
N PRO A 72 -7.14 21.00 -9.81
CA PRO A 72 -6.18 21.22 -10.88
C PRO A 72 -5.01 20.24 -10.75
N VAL A 73 -4.62 19.61 -11.85
CA VAL A 73 -3.49 18.65 -11.89
C VAL A 73 -2.16 19.32 -11.50
N ARG A 74 -2.09 20.64 -11.66
CA ARG A 74 -0.94 21.46 -11.26
C ARG A 74 -1.44 22.73 -10.60
N ASP A 75 -0.91 22.98 -9.42
CA ASP A 75 -1.06 24.25 -8.70
C ASP A 75 0.31 24.88 -8.44
N ALA A 76 0.31 26.09 -7.88
CA ALA A 76 1.54 26.81 -7.56
C ALA A 76 2.38 26.13 -6.47
N SER A 77 1.78 25.28 -5.64
CA SER A 77 2.44 24.51 -4.58
C SER A 77 3.05 23.21 -5.06
N GLY A 78 2.61 22.69 -6.21
CA GLY A 78 2.99 21.36 -6.72
C GLY A 78 2.38 20.19 -5.94
N THR A 79 1.47 20.46 -5.00
CA THR A 79 0.88 19.47 -4.08
C THR A 79 -0.59 19.16 -4.36
N ALA A 80 -1.17 19.71 -5.44
CA ALA A 80 -2.58 19.49 -5.78
C ALA A 80 -2.99 18.02 -5.81
N HIS A 81 -2.09 17.14 -6.30
CA HIS A 81 -2.31 15.69 -6.35
C HIS A 81 -2.44 15.04 -4.97
N LEU A 82 -1.94 15.65 -3.90
CA LEU A 82 -2.07 15.13 -2.54
C LEU A 82 -3.50 15.29 -2.01
N ARG A 83 -4.31 16.16 -2.61
CA ARG A 83 -5.71 16.37 -2.21
C ARG A 83 -6.63 15.19 -2.51
N TRP A 84 -6.14 14.20 -3.23
CA TRP A 84 -6.85 12.96 -3.52
C TRP A 84 -6.57 11.86 -2.48
N TRP A 85 -5.72 12.15 -1.50
CA TRP A 85 -5.25 11.19 -0.52
C TRP A 85 -5.44 11.73 0.88
N ALA A 86 -5.98 10.92 1.76
CA ALA A 86 -6.12 11.25 3.17
C ALA A 86 -5.48 10.15 4.01
N TYR A 87 -4.72 10.54 5.03
CA TYR A 87 -4.31 9.59 6.05
C TYR A 87 -5.52 9.25 6.91
N VAL A 88 -5.87 7.97 6.99
CA VAL A 88 -7.02 7.47 7.74
C VAL A 88 -6.51 6.56 8.86
N PRO A 89 -6.63 6.98 10.12
CA PRO A 89 -6.32 6.13 11.27
C PRO A 89 -7.12 4.83 11.22
N GLY A 90 -6.44 3.70 11.46
CA GLY A 90 -7.03 2.37 11.41
C GLY A 90 -7.32 1.82 10.00
N ALA A 91 -6.98 2.55 8.93
CA ALA A 91 -6.99 1.96 7.59
C ALA A 91 -5.86 0.93 7.47
N SER A 92 -6.19 -0.25 6.98
CA SER A 92 -5.30 -1.40 6.83
C SER A 92 -5.81 -2.30 5.72
N TRP A 93 -5.10 -3.37 5.43
CA TRP A 93 -5.57 -4.35 4.45
C TRP A 93 -6.94 -4.96 4.82
N ARG A 94 -7.26 -5.08 6.11
CA ARG A 94 -8.57 -5.57 6.61
C ARG A 94 -9.66 -4.50 6.55
N HIS A 95 -9.27 -3.25 6.62
CA HIS A 95 -10.14 -2.07 6.70
C HIS A 95 -9.73 -1.03 5.66
N PRO A 96 -9.93 -1.30 4.34
CA PRO A 96 -9.33 -0.53 3.26
C PRO A 96 -9.79 0.93 3.18
N ALA A 97 -10.95 1.27 3.73
CA ALA A 97 -11.43 2.65 3.82
C ALA A 97 -11.43 3.21 5.26
N GLY A 98 -10.77 2.50 6.20
CA GLY A 98 -10.75 2.82 7.63
C GLY A 98 -11.60 1.87 8.47
N PRO A 99 -11.67 2.06 9.81
CA PRO A 99 -12.20 1.08 10.77
C PRO A 99 -13.64 0.61 10.54
N ALA A 100 -14.43 1.39 9.81
CA ALA A 100 -15.82 1.06 9.50
C ALA A 100 -15.99 0.25 8.21
N SER A 101 -14.90 -0.06 7.51
CA SER A 101 -14.89 -0.89 6.30
C SER A 101 -14.40 -2.30 6.59
N ASP A 102 -14.74 -3.24 5.73
CA ASP A 102 -14.34 -4.64 5.78
C ASP A 102 -14.04 -5.19 4.37
N LEU A 103 -13.81 -6.48 4.29
CA LEU A 103 -13.52 -7.22 3.06
C LEU A 103 -14.68 -8.11 2.60
N GLU A 104 -15.89 -7.93 3.14
CA GLU A 104 -17.04 -8.76 2.74
C GLU A 104 -17.31 -8.65 1.23
N GLY A 105 -17.27 -9.78 0.52
CA GLY A 105 -17.45 -9.87 -0.92
C GLY A 105 -16.28 -9.32 -1.76
N ARG A 106 -15.11 -9.07 -1.15
CA ARG A 106 -13.93 -8.48 -1.79
C ARG A 106 -12.69 -9.38 -1.73
N GLY A 107 -12.88 -10.68 -1.54
CA GLY A 107 -11.80 -11.65 -1.36
C GLY A 107 -10.87 -11.74 -2.57
N ASP A 108 -11.41 -11.61 -3.79
CA ASP A 108 -10.70 -11.66 -5.06
C ASP A 108 -10.15 -10.30 -5.55
N GLU A 109 -10.42 -9.20 -4.81
CA GLU A 109 -9.81 -7.91 -5.11
C GLU A 109 -8.35 -7.87 -4.64
N PRO A 110 -7.49 -7.06 -5.31
CA PRO A 110 -6.11 -6.88 -4.89
C PRO A 110 -6.01 -6.34 -3.45
N VAL A 111 -5.11 -6.92 -2.65
CA VAL A 111 -4.83 -6.41 -1.31
C VAL A 111 -4.21 -5.01 -1.38
N VAL A 112 -4.63 -4.14 -0.47
CA VAL A 112 -4.17 -2.74 -0.38
C VAL A 112 -3.53 -2.46 0.99
N HIS A 113 -2.91 -1.29 1.16
CA HIS A 113 -2.23 -0.86 2.39
C HIS A 113 -1.10 -1.81 2.83
N VAL A 114 -0.40 -2.34 1.83
CA VAL A 114 0.75 -3.23 1.99
C VAL A 114 2.02 -2.42 1.74
N ALA A 115 2.91 -2.36 2.72
CA ALA A 115 4.24 -1.78 2.58
C ALA A 115 5.20 -2.76 1.87
N TYR A 116 6.42 -2.29 1.54
CA TYR A 116 7.42 -3.14 0.90
C TYR A 116 7.76 -4.36 1.77
N GLU A 117 7.93 -4.15 3.07
CA GLU A 117 8.25 -5.18 4.05
C GLU A 117 7.16 -6.25 4.15
N ASP A 118 5.89 -5.83 4.08
CA ASP A 118 4.75 -6.74 4.09
C ASP A 118 4.72 -7.61 2.82
N ALA A 119 4.97 -6.97 1.67
CA ALA A 119 5.02 -7.67 0.38
C ALA A 119 6.20 -8.66 0.31
N GLU A 120 7.36 -8.30 0.87
CA GLU A 120 8.53 -9.17 0.95
C GLU A 120 8.27 -10.38 1.86
N ALA A 121 7.63 -10.16 3.02
CA ALA A 121 7.25 -11.21 3.94
C ALA A 121 6.26 -12.21 3.31
N TYR A 122 5.22 -11.70 2.64
CA TYR A 122 4.29 -12.53 1.88
C TYR A 122 5.00 -13.34 0.80
N ALA A 123 5.84 -12.68 -0.02
CA ALA A 123 6.55 -13.36 -1.10
C ALA A 123 7.44 -14.49 -0.57
N ALA A 124 8.17 -14.25 0.54
CA ALA A 124 9.00 -15.27 1.17
C ALA A 124 8.17 -16.44 1.69
N TRP A 125 7.04 -16.20 2.34
CA TRP A 125 6.12 -17.24 2.79
C TRP A 125 5.57 -18.06 1.64
N ALA A 126 5.19 -17.43 0.54
CA ALA A 126 4.68 -18.08 -0.65
C ALA A 126 5.77 -18.80 -1.49
N GLY A 127 7.03 -18.80 -1.05
CA GLY A 127 8.15 -19.39 -1.80
C GLY A 127 8.50 -18.59 -3.07
N LYS A 128 8.18 -17.31 -3.10
CA LYS A 128 8.37 -16.38 -4.22
C LYS A 128 9.34 -15.25 -3.82
N ARG A 129 9.50 -14.28 -4.69
CA ARG A 129 10.25 -13.04 -4.42
C ARG A 129 9.61 -11.88 -5.18
N LEU A 130 9.85 -10.68 -4.71
CA LEU A 130 9.47 -9.47 -5.45
C LEU A 130 10.31 -9.34 -6.72
N PRO A 131 9.76 -8.73 -7.78
CA PRO A 131 10.53 -8.37 -8.97
C PRO A 131 11.69 -7.43 -8.63
N SER A 132 12.82 -7.61 -9.29
CA SER A 132 14.04 -6.79 -9.13
C SER A 132 14.37 -6.02 -10.39
#